data_bb473eecf293aecf3071b568be67b954
#
_entry.id   bb473eecf293aecf3071b568be67b954
#
_cell.length_a   1.000
_cell.length_b   1.000
_cell.length_c   1.000
_cell.angle_alpha   90.00
_cell.angle_beta   90.00
_cell.angle_gamma   90.00
#
_symmetry.space_group_name_H-M   'P 1'
#
loop_
_entity.id
_entity.type
_entity.pdbx_description
1 polymer ?
#
loop_
_entity_poly.entity_id
_entity_poly.type
_entity_poly.pdbx_seq_one_letter_code
_entity_poly.pdbx_strand_id
1 'polypeptide(L)'
;MYKRQTGRKPFTEGLKLKEVGIEINQQGQIVTDKNLKTNVEGIYAIGDVISGPMLAHKAEDEGIAIAEMLAGQAGHLNYDTIPSVIYTSPEVAFVGKTEEQLKKENKDYKVGKFSFMGNGRAKAALAADGFVKILSDKYSDRILGGHIIGPAAGDLIHEICVAMEFGASAEDLARTCHAHPTFSEAVREAALACGDGAIHS
;
A
#
# COMPACT_ATOMS: atom_id res chain seq x y z
N MET A 1 -15.62 -13.53 17.96
CA MET A 1 -14.37 -13.29 18.71
C MET A 1 -14.15 -11.78 18.81
N TYR A 2 -14.13 -11.21 20.01
CA TYR A 2 -13.92 -9.77 20.18
C TYR A 2 -12.43 -9.46 20.17
N LYS A 3 -11.95 -8.66 19.21
CA LYS A 3 -10.59 -8.14 19.23
C LYS A 3 -10.50 -6.95 20.18
N ARG A 4 -9.65 -7.06 21.20
CA ARG A 4 -9.40 -5.98 22.19
C ARG A 4 -8.04 -5.29 21.98
N GLN A 5 -7.52 -5.34 20.75
CA GLN A 5 -6.25 -4.69 20.43
C GLN A 5 -6.45 -3.18 20.26
N THR A 6 -5.56 -2.40 20.86
CA THR A 6 -5.54 -0.93 20.76
C THR A 6 -4.31 -0.41 20.03
N GLY A 7 -3.53 -1.30 19.45
CA GLY A 7 -2.30 -1.01 18.71
C GLY A 7 -1.25 -2.08 18.90
N ARG A 8 -0.07 -1.85 18.34
CA ARG A 8 1.12 -2.72 18.42
C ARG A 8 2.32 -1.90 18.84
N LYS A 9 3.28 -2.54 19.46
CA LYS A 9 4.60 -2.00 19.79
C LYS A 9 5.68 -3.01 19.43
N PRO A 10 6.92 -2.57 19.13
CA PRO A 10 8.03 -3.49 18.91
C PRO A 10 8.22 -4.40 20.11
N PHE A 11 8.39 -5.69 19.89
CA PHE A 11 8.70 -6.65 20.96
C PHE A 11 10.16 -7.06 20.83
N THR A 12 11.00 -6.42 21.62
CA THR A 12 12.46 -6.62 21.63
C THR A 12 12.97 -7.19 22.97
N GLU A 13 12.05 -7.53 23.87
CA GLU A 13 12.37 -8.11 25.16
C GLU A 13 13.08 -9.46 25.02
N GLY A 14 14.14 -9.70 25.79
CA GLY A 14 14.91 -10.93 25.73
C GLY A 14 15.99 -10.99 24.65
N LEU A 15 16.01 -10.05 23.69
CA LEU A 15 17.02 -10.01 22.62
C LEU A 15 18.38 -9.46 23.06
N LYS A 16 18.47 -8.94 24.31
CA LYS A 16 19.72 -8.41 24.88
C LYS A 16 20.40 -7.34 24.02
N LEU A 17 19.61 -6.52 23.33
CA LEU A 17 20.09 -5.53 22.34
C LEU A 17 21.17 -4.60 22.91
N LYS A 18 21.04 -4.17 24.17
CA LYS A 18 22.02 -3.32 24.85
C LYS A 18 23.37 -4.02 25.06
N GLU A 19 23.35 -5.34 25.31
CA GLU A 19 24.56 -6.12 25.54
C GLU A 19 25.40 -6.26 24.28
N VAL A 20 24.72 -6.32 23.11
CA VAL A 20 25.39 -6.38 21.79
C VAL A 20 25.58 -5.00 21.15
N GLY A 21 25.14 -3.92 21.81
CA GLY A 21 25.33 -2.56 21.35
C GLY A 21 24.40 -2.10 20.22
N ILE A 22 23.25 -2.76 20.04
CA ILE A 22 22.27 -2.39 19.02
C ILE A 22 21.49 -1.14 19.45
N GLU A 23 21.41 -0.16 18.56
CA GLU A 23 20.68 1.08 18.79
C GLU A 23 19.17 0.90 18.67
N ILE A 24 18.44 1.54 19.61
CA ILE A 24 16.99 1.55 19.68
C ILE A 24 16.52 3.01 19.69
N ASN A 25 15.49 3.33 18.87
CA ASN A 25 14.89 4.66 18.88
C ASN A 25 13.94 4.89 20.08
N GLN A 26 13.38 6.09 20.19
CA GLN A 26 12.46 6.46 21.28
C GLN A 26 11.15 5.65 21.30
N GLN A 27 10.76 5.07 20.17
CA GLN A 27 9.59 4.19 20.02
C GLN A 27 9.89 2.72 20.38
N GLY A 28 11.14 2.41 20.76
CA GLY A 28 11.58 1.05 21.07
C GLY A 28 11.90 0.19 19.85
N GLN A 29 12.01 0.80 18.68
CA GLN A 29 12.35 0.10 17.43
C GLN A 29 13.86 0.05 17.23
N ILE A 30 14.34 -1.06 16.65
CA ILE A 30 15.74 -1.20 16.24
C ILE A 30 16.01 -0.23 15.08
N VAL A 31 17.08 0.54 15.20
CA VAL A 31 17.50 1.47 14.15
C VAL A 31 18.21 0.71 13.04
N THR A 32 17.77 0.91 11.79
CA THR A 32 18.38 0.30 10.60
C THR A 32 18.63 1.35 9.53
N ASP A 33 19.60 1.07 8.68
CA ASP A 33 19.80 1.82 7.43
C ASP A 33 18.81 1.37 6.33
N LYS A 34 18.95 1.96 5.12
CA LYS A 34 18.13 1.61 3.95
C LYS A 34 18.29 0.16 3.45
N ASN A 35 19.35 -0.53 3.87
CA ASN A 35 19.64 -1.91 3.55
C ASN A 35 19.30 -2.84 4.73
N LEU A 36 18.48 -2.37 5.68
CA LEU A 36 18.02 -3.10 6.86
C LEU A 36 19.16 -3.54 7.81
N LYS A 37 20.37 -2.93 7.68
CA LYS A 37 21.50 -3.17 8.56
C LYS A 37 21.34 -2.38 9.86
N THR A 38 21.66 -3.02 10.98
CA THR A 38 21.80 -2.30 12.25
C THR A 38 23.16 -1.59 12.32
N ASN A 39 23.41 -0.84 13.39
CA ASN A 39 24.72 -0.26 13.68
C ASN A 39 25.79 -1.30 14.04
N VAL A 40 25.44 -2.56 14.24
CA VAL A 40 26.35 -3.67 14.52
C VAL A 40 26.57 -4.49 13.27
N GLU A 41 27.82 -4.65 12.85
CA GLU A 41 28.18 -5.39 11.63
C GLU A 41 27.67 -6.85 11.68
N GLY A 42 27.08 -7.32 10.57
CA GLY A 42 26.55 -8.66 10.42
C GLY A 42 25.17 -8.86 11.05
N ILE A 43 24.57 -7.82 11.67
CA ILE A 43 23.23 -7.88 12.25
C ILE A 43 22.26 -7.00 11.46
N TYR A 44 21.15 -7.60 11.06
CA TYR A 44 20.04 -6.98 10.34
C TYR A 44 18.77 -7.06 11.17
N ALA A 45 17.82 -6.18 10.91
CA ALA A 45 16.50 -6.24 11.55
C ALA A 45 15.40 -5.93 10.53
N ILE A 46 14.27 -6.64 10.64
CA ILE A 46 13.11 -6.54 9.75
C ILE A 46 11.79 -6.59 10.53
N GLY A 47 10.71 -6.30 9.86
CA GLY A 47 9.35 -6.47 10.35
C GLY A 47 8.95 -5.49 11.43
N ASP A 48 8.20 -5.97 12.41
CA ASP A 48 7.55 -5.15 13.43
C ASP A 48 8.52 -4.50 14.42
N VAL A 49 9.78 -4.94 14.45
CA VAL A 49 10.80 -4.40 15.37
C VAL A 49 11.55 -3.20 14.81
N ILE A 50 11.35 -2.83 13.53
CA ILE A 50 11.94 -1.66 12.89
C ILE A 50 10.88 -0.62 12.54
N SER A 51 11.31 0.52 12.00
CA SER A 51 10.41 1.59 11.55
C SER A 51 9.53 1.17 10.38
N GLY A 52 8.33 1.76 10.30
CA GLY A 52 7.36 1.50 9.24
C GLY A 52 6.09 0.78 9.73
N PRO A 53 5.18 0.43 8.84
CA PRO A 53 3.95 -0.26 9.21
C PRO A 53 4.23 -1.68 9.69
N MET A 54 3.51 -2.09 10.74
CA MET A 54 3.62 -3.45 11.31
C MET A 54 2.71 -4.40 10.54
N LEU A 55 3.19 -4.87 9.38
CA LEU A 55 2.49 -5.71 8.43
C LEU A 55 3.31 -6.96 8.08
N ALA A 56 2.65 -8.12 8.08
CA ALA A 56 3.31 -9.41 7.81
C ALA A 56 3.99 -9.43 6.44
N HIS A 57 3.28 -9.02 5.39
CA HIS A 57 3.81 -8.98 4.02
C HIS A 57 4.99 -8.01 3.85
N LYS A 58 5.02 -6.87 4.59
CA LYS A 58 6.21 -6.02 4.65
C LYS A 58 7.42 -6.79 5.20
N ALA A 59 7.24 -7.51 6.31
CA ALA A 59 8.30 -8.28 6.92
C ALA A 59 8.80 -9.43 6.03
N GLU A 60 7.90 -10.06 5.28
CA GLU A 60 8.21 -11.12 4.30
C GLU A 60 9.08 -10.57 3.16
N ASP A 61 8.68 -9.45 2.56
CA ASP A 61 9.44 -8.81 1.48
C ASP A 61 10.81 -8.28 1.97
N GLU A 62 10.87 -7.70 3.17
CA GLU A 62 12.14 -7.32 3.80
C GLU A 62 13.05 -8.53 4.00
N GLY A 63 12.50 -9.69 4.40
CA GLY A 63 13.25 -10.93 4.57
C GLY A 63 13.81 -11.45 3.24
N ILE A 64 13.02 -11.41 2.17
CA ILE A 64 13.45 -11.76 0.83
C ILE A 64 14.58 -10.85 0.38
N ALA A 65 14.40 -9.52 0.49
CA ALA A 65 15.38 -8.55 0.08
C ALA A 65 16.74 -8.72 0.80
N ILE A 66 16.72 -8.98 2.12
CA ILE A 66 17.97 -9.29 2.86
C ILE A 66 18.61 -10.58 2.37
N ALA A 67 17.84 -11.65 2.19
CA ALA A 67 18.38 -12.93 1.73
C ALA A 67 19.05 -12.79 0.36
N GLU A 68 18.43 -12.06 -0.56
CA GLU A 68 18.99 -11.76 -1.88
C GLU A 68 20.27 -10.92 -1.79
N MET A 69 20.29 -9.86 -0.97
CA MET A 69 21.48 -9.04 -0.76
C MET A 69 22.65 -9.83 -0.17
N LEU A 70 22.39 -10.70 0.80
CA LEU A 70 23.41 -11.57 1.40
C LEU A 70 23.93 -12.62 0.41
N ALA A 71 23.11 -13.01 -0.57
CA ALA A 71 23.50 -13.87 -1.68
C ALA A 71 24.22 -13.12 -2.83
N GLY A 72 24.48 -11.82 -2.68
CA GLY A 72 25.14 -10.99 -3.69
C GLY A 72 24.23 -10.51 -4.82
N GLN A 73 22.93 -10.60 -4.64
CA GLN A 73 21.92 -10.06 -5.55
C GLN A 73 21.51 -8.64 -5.15
N ALA A 74 20.74 -7.96 -6.01
CA ALA A 74 20.38 -6.57 -5.77
C ALA A 74 19.43 -6.38 -4.54
N GLY A 75 18.55 -7.35 -4.29
CA GLY A 75 17.44 -7.20 -3.36
C GLY A 75 16.47 -6.12 -3.84
N HIS A 76 15.17 -6.38 -3.83
CA HIS A 76 14.17 -5.38 -4.23
C HIS A 76 13.17 -5.16 -3.11
N LEU A 77 12.96 -3.88 -2.76
CA LEU A 77 11.97 -3.48 -1.77
C LEU A 77 11.48 -2.07 -2.08
N ASN A 78 10.19 -1.92 -2.33
CA ASN A 78 9.55 -0.65 -2.59
C ASN A 78 8.48 -0.36 -1.53
N TYR A 79 8.81 0.48 -0.57
CA TYR A 79 7.90 0.85 0.52
C TYR A 79 6.67 1.65 0.05
N ASP A 80 6.76 2.33 -1.10
CA ASP A 80 5.64 3.12 -1.63
C ASP A 80 4.53 2.25 -2.22
N THR A 81 4.78 0.96 -2.47
CA THR A 81 3.82 0.00 -3.05
C THR A 81 3.32 -1.05 -2.06
N ILE A 82 3.69 -0.95 -0.78
CA ILE A 82 3.19 -1.85 0.26
C ILE A 82 1.74 -1.49 0.62
N PRO A 83 0.75 -2.36 0.36
CA PRO A 83 -0.64 -2.08 0.67
C PRO A 83 -0.96 -2.26 2.15
N SER A 84 -1.98 -1.55 2.60
CA SER A 84 -2.61 -1.76 3.91
C SER A 84 -4.06 -2.14 3.74
N VAL A 85 -4.54 -3.11 4.52
CA VAL A 85 -5.91 -3.60 4.45
C VAL A 85 -6.53 -3.66 5.84
N ILE A 86 -7.78 -3.19 5.95
CA ILE A 86 -8.61 -3.30 7.16
C ILE A 86 -9.81 -4.17 6.79
N TYR A 87 -9.89 -5.35 7.39
CA TYR A 87 -10.91 -6.37 7.08
C TYR A 87 -12.24 -6.10 7.82
N THR A 88 -12.80 -4.94 7.55
CA THR A 88 -14.15 -4.57 7.96
C THR A 88 -15.17 -5.01 6.89
N SER A 89 -16.45 -4.70 7.09
CA SER A 89 -17.48 -4.85 6.05
C SER A 89 -18.22 -3.51 5.91
N PRO A 90 -18.01 -2.78 4.80
CA PRO A 90 -17.08 -3.03 3.69
C PRO A 90 -15.60 -3.00 4.12
N GLU A 91 -14.73 -3.66 3.34
CA GLU A 91 -13.28 -3.61 3.54
C GLU A 91 -12.72 -2.22 3.20
N VAL A 92 -11.58 -1.88 3.80
CA VAL A 92 -10.81 -0.69 3.46
C VAL A 92 -9.39 -1.10 3.07
N ALA A 93 -8.93 -0.66 1.92
CA ALA A 93 -7.56 -0.90 1.46
C ALA A 93 -6.94 0.37 0.87
N PHE A 94 -5.64 0.53 1.03
CA PHE A 94 -4.92 1.66 0.46
C PHE A 94 -3.45 1.34 0.22
N VAL A 95 -2.87 2.06 -0.75
CA VAL A 95 -1.45 2.00 -1.10
C VAL A 95 -0.96 3.40 -1.50
N GLY A 96 0.31 3.68 -1.27
CA GLY A 96 0.94 4.94 -1.67
C GLY A 96 0.51 6.14 -0.82
N LYS A 97 0.49 7.32 -1.44
CA LYS A 97 0.26 8.62 -0.78
C LYS A 97 -1.21 8.92 -0.57
N THR A 98 -1.52 9.62 0.52
CA THR A 98 -2.81 10.26 0.74
C THR A 98 -2.81 11.70 0.19
N GLU A 99 -4.00 12.29 0.01
CA GLU A 99 -4.12 13.70 -0.39
C GLU A 99 -3.46 14.63 0.62
N GLU A 100 -3.57 14.32 1.93
CA GLU A 100 -2.97 15.11 3.00
C GLU A 100 -1.44 15.11 2.91
N GLN A 101 -0.85 13.94 2.58
CA GLN A 101 0.60 13.83 2.37
C GLN A 101 1.03 14.63 1.15
N LEU A 102 0.33 14.49 0.01
CA LEU A 102 0.64 15.23 -1.21
C LEU A 102 0.52 16.75 -1.01
N LYS A 103 -0.51 17.22 -0.30
CA LYS A 103 -0.67 18.64 0.07
C LYS A 103 0.49 19.14 0.94
N LYS A 104 0.92 18.34 1.93
CA LYS A 104 2.05 18.68 2.81
C LYS A 104 3.37 18.74 2.05
N GLU A 105 3.53 17.88 1.03
CA GLU A 105 4.69 17.84 0.15
C GLU A 105 4.64 18.93 -0.95
N ASN A 106 3.58 19.73 -1.02
CA ASN A 106 3.29 20.68 -2.10
C ASN A 106 3.34 20.03 -3.50
N LYS A 107 2.90 18.79 -3.60
CA LYS A 107 2.86 18.03 -4.83
C LYS A 107 1.53 18.25 -5.54
N ASP A 108 1.57 18.70 -6.80
CA ASP A 108 0.38 18.79 -7.65
C ASP A 108 -0.10 17.41 -8.07
N TYR A 109 -1.39 17.14 -7.93
CA TYR A 109 -1.99 15.85 -8.25
C TYR A 109 -3.40 16.00 -8.84
N LYS A 110 -3.86 14.94 -9.49
CA LYS A 110 -5.24 14.73 -9.92
C LYS A 110 -5.91 13.70 -9.01
N VAL A 111 -7.22 13.77 -8.92
CA VAL A 111 -8.04 12.82 -8.16
C VAL A 111 -9.07 12.21 -9.07
N GLY A 112 -9.04 10.90 -9.24
CA GLY A 112 -10.10 10.13 -9.86
C GLY A 112 -10.87 9.35 -8.80
N LYS A 113 -12.19 9.40 -8.83
CA LYS A 113 -13.04 8.70 -7.87
C LYS A 113 -14.23 8.07 -8.58
N PHE A 114 -14.56 6.83 -8.23
CA PHE A 114 -15.72 6.12 -8.73
C PHE A 114 -16.46 5.38 -7.62
N SER A 115 -17.77 5.52 -7.56
CA SER A 115 -18.60 4.84 -6.57
C SER A 115 -18.98 3.43 -7.02
N PHE A 116 -18.98 2.45 -6.12
CA PHE A 116 -19.51 1.12 -6.40
C PHE A 116 -21.00 1.12 -6.76
N MET A 117 -21.74 2.19 -6.44
CA MET A 117 -23.11 2.40 -6.91
C MET A 117 -23.20 2.42 -8.45
N GLY A 118 -22.16 2.81 -9.16
CA GLY A 118 -22.05 2.75 -10.62
C GLY A 118 -21.64 1.38 -11.17
N ASN A 119 -21.17 0.46 -10.31
CA ASN A 119 -20.61 -0.83 -10.72
C ASN A 119 -21.67 -1.94 -10.80
N GLY A 120 -21.83 -2.55 -11.98
CA GLY A 120 -22.85 -3.60 -12.21
C GLY A 120 -22.67 -4.84 -11.35
N ARG A 121 -21.42 -5.29 -11.11
CA ARG A 121 -21.12 -6.45 -10.26
C ARG A 121 -21.47 -6.16 -8.80
N ALA A 122 -21.16 -4.95 -8.33
CA ALA A 122 -21.47 -4.55 -6.95
C ALA A 122 -22.97 -4.49 -6.70
N LYS A 123 -23.74 -3.95 -7.66
CA LYS A 123 -25.22 -3.97 -7.62
C LYS A 123 -25.76 -5.39 -7.57
N ALA A 124 -25.29 -6.29 -8.45
CA ALA A 124 -25.72 -7.68 -8.50
C ALA A 124 -25.38 -8.45 -7.20
N ALA A 125 -24.28 -8.09 -6.54
CA ALA A 125 -23.85 -8.70 -5.28
C ALA A 125 -24.48 -8.05 -4.04
N LEU A 126 -25.33 -7.02 -4.19
CA LEU A 126 -25.87 -6.21 -3.09
C LEU A 126 -24.77 -5.62 -2.17
N ALA A 127 -23.65 -5.23 -2.76
CA ALA A 127 -22.44 -4.75 -2.08
C ALA A 127 -21.95 -3.45 -2.74
N ALA A 128 -22.84 -2.50 -2.98
CA ALA A 128 -22.54 -1.27 -3.73
C ALA A 128 -22.05 -0.10 -2.84
N ASP A 129 -21.84 -0.34 -1.55
CA ASP A 129 -21.34 0.68 -0.63
C ASP A 129 -19.84 0.92 -0.85
N GLY A 130 -19.47 2.21 -0.94
CA GLY A 130 -18.08 2.61 -1.01
C GLY A 130 -17.64 3.14 -2.37
N PHE A 131 -16.34 3.22 -2.56
CA PHE A 131 -15.73 3.82 -3.75
C PHE A 131 -14.28 3.36 -3.94
N VAL A 132 -13.77 3.57 -5.15
CA VAL A 132 -12.34 3.57 -5.48
C VAL A 132 -11.91 5.02 -5.69
N LYS A 133 -10.73 5.39 -5.16
CA LYS A 133 -10.07 6.67 -5.39
C LYS A 133 -8.63 6.43 -5.81
N ILE A 134 -8.20 7.07 -6.91
CA ILE A 134 -6.84 7.07 -7.43
C ILE A 134 -6.30 8.50 -7.37
N LEU A 135 -5.05 8.64 -6.98
CA LEU A 135 -4.30 9.88 -7.02
C LEU A 135 -3.19 9.73 -8.06
N SER A 136 -3.11 10.63 -9.03
CA SER A 136 -2.02 10.64 -10.01
C SER A 136 -1.30 11.98 -10.04
N ASP A 137 -0.05 11.96 -10.45
CA ASP A 137 0.76 13.17 -10.63
C ASP A 137 0.15 14.05 -11.73
N LYS A 138 0.03 15.33 -11.49
CA LYS A 138 -0.64 16.27 -12.41
C LYS A 138 0.00 16.32 -13.79
N TYR A 139 1.31 16.14 -13.87
CA TYR A 139 2.09 16.35 -15.09
C TYR A 139 2.48 15.04 -15.78
N SER A 140 2.99 14.08 -15.03
CA SER A 140 3.41 12.78 -15.57
C SER A 140 2.31 11.73 -15.59
N ASP A 141 1.19 12.01 -14.93
CA ASP A 141 0.06 11.10 -14.72
C ASP A 141 0.40 9.81 -13.96
N ARG A 142 1.63 9.65 -13.43
CA ARG A 142 2.01 8.48 -12.64
C ARG A 142 1.09 8.33 -11.44
N ILE A 143 0.66 7.12 -11.14
CA ILE A 143 -0.15 6.81 -9.97
C ILE A 143 0.69 7.03 -8.71
N LEU A 144 0.18 7.85 -7.79
CA LEU A 144 0.81 8.23 -6.53
C LEU A 144 0.18 7.51 -5.33
N GLY A 145 -1.03 7.03 -5.48
CA GLY A 145 -1.74 6.31 -4.44
C GLY A 145 -3.13 5.87 -4.85
N GLY A 146 -3.63 4.86 -4.15
CA GLY A 146 -4.98 4.34 -4.33
C GLY A 146 -5.66 4.02 -3.00
N HIS A 147 -6.96 4.23 -2.94
CA HIS A 147 -7.76 4.04 -1.73
C HIS A 147 -9.09 3.42 -2.12
N ILE A 148 -9.46 2.33 -1.47
CA ILE A 148 -10.69 1.59 -1.76
C ILE A 148 -11.44 1.37 -0.45
N ILE A 149 -12.73 1.68 -0.47
CA ILE A 149 -13.69 1.23 0.54
C ILE A 149 -14.77 0.48 -0.22
N GLY A 150 -14.94 -0.81 0.05
CA GLY A 150 -15.93 -1.58 -0.69
C GLY A 150 -15.71 -3.08 -0.66
N PRO A 151 -16.44 -3.82 -1.50
CA PRO A 151 -16.29 -5.26 -1.59
C PRO A 151 -14.92 -5.64 -2.15
N ALA A 152 -14.29 -6.64 -1.56
CA ALA A 152 -13.00 -7.17 -2.00
C ALA A 152 -11.89 -6.10 -2.15
N ALA A 153 -11.92 -5.04 -1.31
CA ALA A 153 -10.95 -3.97 -1.39
C ALA A 153 -9.52 -4.48 -1.19
N GLY A 154 -9.33 -5.48 -0.32
CA GLY A 154 -8.04 -6.12 -0.09
C GLY A 154 -7.46 -6.82 -1.32
N ASP A 155 -8.31 -7.39 -2.19
CA ASP A 155 -7.89 -8.00 -3.45
C ASP A 155 -7.69 -6.94 -4.54
N LEU A 156 -8.62 -6.00 -4.66
CA LEU A 156 -8.61 -4.95 -5.69
C LEU A 156 -7.42 -3.99 -5.58
N ILE A 157 -6.93 -3.71 -4.37
CA ILE A 157 -5.81 -2.79 -4.18
C ILE A 157 -4.53 -3.27 -4.88
N HIS A 158 -4.38 -4.58 -5.09
CA HIS A 158 -3.17 -5.15 -5.72
C HIS A 158 -3.03 -4.75 -7.19
N GLU A 159 -4.12 -4.50 -7.90
CA GLU A 159 -4.07 -3.95 -9.25
C GLU A 159 -3.37 -2.58 -9.26
N ILE A 160 -3.68 -1.73 -8.29
CA ILE A 160 -3.04 -0.42 -8.12
C ILE A 160 -1.58 -0.59 -7.65
N CYS A 161 -1.29 -1.53 -6.75
CA CYS A 161 0.09 -1.83 -6.32
C CYS A 161 0.97 -2.21 -7.50
N VAL A 162 0.50 -3.13 -8.36
CA VAL A 162 1.23 -3.57 -9.56
C VAL A 162 1.44 -2.41 -10.53
N ALA A 163 0.41 -1.60 -10.77
CA ALA A 163 0.51 -0.42 -11.62
C ALA A 163 1.55 0.58 -11.07
N MET A 164 1.55 0.84 -9.76
CA MET A 164 2.53 1.72 -9.11
C MET A 164 3.94 1.15 -9.17
N GLU A 165 4.12 -0.14 -8.94
CA GLU A 165 5.41 -0.82 -8.96
C GLU A 165 6.11 -0.69 -10.32
N PHE A 166 5.36 -0.82 -11.39
CA PHE A 166 5.85 -0.64 -12.76
C PHE A 166 5.83 0.83 -13.24
N GLY A 167 5.46 1.76 -12.38
CA GLY A 167 5.44 3.20 -12.68
C GLY A 167 4.40 3.62 -13.72
N ALA A 168 3.28 2.89 -13.79
CA ALA A 168 2.18 3.17 -14.71
C ALA A 168 1.52 4.53 -14.42
N SER A 169 0.95 5.11 -15.48
CA SER A 169 0.06 6.26 -15.41
C SER A 169 -1.38 5.84 -15.07
N ALA A 170 -2.21 6.80 -14.66
CA ALA A 170 -3.65 6.55 -14.53
C ALA A 170 -4.26 6.23 -15.91
N GLU A 171 -3.75 6.82 -16.98
CA GLU A 171 -4.17 6.52 -18.35
C GLU A 171 -3.88 5.06 -18.75
N ASP A 172 -2.72 4.49 -18.39
CA ASP A 172 -2.39 3.08 -18.66
C ASP A 172 -3.41 2.15 -18.03
N LEU A 173 -3.76 2.40 -16.76
CA LEU A 173 -4.76 1.62 -16.03
C LEU A 173 -6.16 1.80 -16.63
N ALA A 174 -6.55 3.02 -17.01
CA ALA A 174 -7.82 3.36 -17.63
C ALA A 174 -8.01 2.67 -18.99
N ARG A 175 -6.94 2.53 -19.77
CA ARG A 175 -6.95 1.90 -21.10
C ARG A 175 -6.82 0.38 -21.05
N THR A 176 -6.43 -0.19 -19.91
CA THR A 176 -6.40 -1.65 -19.72
C THR A 176 -7.83 -2.20 -19.77
N CYS A 177 -8.04 -3.25 -20.58
CA CYS A 177 -9.35 -3.89 -20.70
C CYS A 177 -9.66 -4.66 -19.41
N HIS A 178 -10.81 -4.37 -18.81
CA HIS A 178 -11.32 -5.07 -17.62
C HIS A 178 -12.49 -5.97 -17.99
N ALA A 179 -12.54 -7.14 -17.39
CA ALA A 179 -13.63 -8.08 -17.61
C ALA A 179 -14.95 -7.54 -17.05
N HIS A 180 -16.03 -7.74 -17.80
CA HIS A 180 -17.40 -7.38 -17.39
C HIS A 180 -18.24 -8.64 -17.12
N PRO A 181 -18.99 -8.72 -15.97
CA PRO A 181 -19.05 -7.75 -14.88
C PRO A 181 -18.05 -8.12 -13.75
N THR A 182 -17.25 -7.18 -13.30
CA THR A 182 -16.29 -7.37 -12.19
C THR A 182 -16.26 -6.16 -11.26
N PHE A 183 -15.73 -6.34 -10.04
CA PHE A 183 -15.44 -5.21 -9.14
C PHE A 183 -14.28 -4.35 -9.65
N SER A 184 -13.32 -4.96 -10.38
CA SER A 184 -12.13 -4.26 -10.93
C SER A 184 -12.50 -3.15 -11.91
N GLU A 185 -13.67 -3.22 -12.56
CA GLU A 185 -14.14 -2.11 -13.41
C GLU A 185 -14.24 -0.80 -12.63
N ALA A 186 -14.47 -0.84 -11.30
CA ALA A 186 -14.47 0.36 -10.47
C ALA A 186 -13.07 1.00 -10.36
N VAL A 187 -12.01 0.20 -10.41
CA VAL A 187 -10.62 0.69 -10.45
C VAL A 187 -10.37 1.40 -11.78
N ARG A 188 -10.76 0.79 -12.89
CA ARG A 188 -10.67 1.40 -14.22
C ARG A 188 -11.44 2.72 -14.30
N GLU A 189 -12.68 2.76 -13.81
CA GLU A 189 -13.51 3.98 -13.82
C GLU A 189 -12.89 5.10 -12.97
N ALA A 190 -12.30 4.77 -11.82
CA ALA A 190 -11.58 5.73 -11.01
C ALA A 190 -10.31 6.25 -11.74
N ALA A 191 -9.62 5.39 -12.49
CA ALA A 191 -8.48 5.81 -13.31
C ALA A 191 -8.92 6.73 -14.45
N LEU A 192 -10.02 6.42 -15.17
CA LEU A 192 -10.63 7.31 -16.18
C LEU A 192 -10.99 8.67 -15.57
N ALA A 193 -11.50 8.71 -14.35
CA ALA A 193 -11.86 9.94 -13.65
C ALA A 193 -10.65 10.83 -13.30
N CYS A 194 -9.41 10.34 -13.36
CA CYS A 194 -8.20 11.19 -13.30
C CYS A 194 -8.00 12.03 -14.57
N GLY A 195 -8.62 11.65 -15.70
CA GLY A 195 -8.56 12.31 -17.00
C GLY A 195 -9.91 12.89 -17.41
N ASP A 196 -10.50 12.32 -18.45
CA ASP A 196 -11.70 12.83 -19.12
C ASP A 196 -13.01 12.56 -18.36
N GLY A 197 -12.97 11.80 -17.29
CA GLY A 197 -14.10 11.40 -16.45
C GLY A 197 -14.45 9.92 -16.59
N ALA A 198 -15.15 9.41 -15.56
CA ALA A 198 -15.71 8.06 -15.58
C ALA A 198 -16.79 7.92 -16.68
N ILE A 199 -16.94 6.72 -17.24
CA ILE A 199 -17.94 6.44 -18.29
C ILE A 199 -19.31 6.16 -17.65
N HIS A 200 -19.31 5.47 -16.51
CA HIS A 200 -20.53 5.13 -15.80
C HIS A 200 -20.67 5.99 -14.54
N SER A 201 -21.91 6.18 -14.06
CA SER A 201 -22.23 7.00 -12.88
C SER A 201 -23.17 6.25 -11.92
#